data_4dfc51f36634d47f17e9d14759caf2e3
#
_entry.id   4dfc51f36634d47f17e9d14759caf2e3
#
_cell.length_a   1.000
_cell.length_b   1.000
_cell.length_c   1.000
_cell.angle_alpha   90.00
_cell.angle_beta   90.00
_cell.angle_gamma   90.00
#
_symmetry.space_group_name_H-M   'P 1'
#
loop_
_entity.id
_entity.type
_entity.pdbx_description
1 polymer ?
#
loop_
_entity_poly.entity_id
_entity_poly.type
_entity_poly.pdbx_seq_one_letter_code
_entity_poly.pdbx_strand_id
1 'polypeptide(L)'
;MQFCLEVWGTSYEDIKDTCILAEDLGYYGFYYGESLAEIDLDCWTIISNLSAITSKIRLGPVITYLFPKYRNIALLAKQAVTFQEMSQGRLAFRTGAGATLQFASQWWHPFGIDYPTIKERLNILEEGLQVLQKFWNSPSVFFAGNHIKFNGGTLTKPKTPIPITVAAVIK
;
A
#
# COMPACT_ATOMS: atom_id res chain seq x y z
N MET A 1 10.75 -9.24 20.11
CA MET A 1 10.81 -9.44 18.65
C MET A 1 9.38 -9.39 18.10
N GLN A 2 9.14 -8.77 16.95
CA GLN A 2 7.81 -8.70 16.32
C GLN A 2 7.81 -9.56 15.07
N PHE A 3 6.84 -10.47 14.99
CA PHE A 3 6.67 -11.35 13.82
C PHE A 3 5.50 -10.87 12.96
N CYS A 4 5.67 -10.97 11.65
CA CYS A 4 4.64 -10.61 10.68
C CYS A 4 4.49 -11.73 9.66
N LEU A 5 3.31 -11.87 9.08
CA LEU A 5 3.05 -12.75 7.95
C LEU A 5 2.88 -11.93 6.67
N GLU A 6 3.43 -12.43 5.58
CA GLU A 6 3.20 -11.94 4.22
C GLU A 6 2.56 -13.07 3.41
N VAL A 7 1.44 -12.78 2.76
CA VAL A 7 0.58 -13.80 2.11
C VAL A 7 0.26 -13.39 0.68
N TRP A 8 0.27 -14.37 -0.23
CA TRP A 8 -0.05 -14.23 -1.65
C TRP A 8 -0.88 -15.42 -2.13
N GLY A 9 -1.68 -15.20 -3.18
CA GLY A 9 -2.22 -16.24 -4.05
C GLY A 9 -3.10 -17.28 -3.37
N THR A 10 -3.93 -16.89 -2.40
CA THR A 10 -4.82 -17.82 -1.71
C THR A 10 -6.29 -17.44 -1.88
N SER A 11 -7.19 -18.37 -1.58
CA SER A 11 -8.62 -18.08 -1.52
C SER A 11 -8.95 -17.14 -0.37
N TYR A 12 -10.05 -16.40 -0.47
CA TYR A 12 -10.47 -15.48 0.58
C TYR A 12 -10.64 -16.19 1.94
N GLU A 13 -11.23 -17.39 1.96
CA GLU A 13 -11.43 -18.13 3.21
C GLU A 13 -10.09 -18.48 3.87
N ASP A 14 -9.10 -18.95 3.07
CA ASP A 14 -7.77 -19.29 3.59
C ASP A 14 -7.04 -18.04 4.14
N ILE A 15 -7.17 -16.89 3.43
CA ILE A 15 -6.60 -15.62 3.87
C ILE A 15 -7.22 -15.20 5.20
N LYS A 16 -8.53 -15.26 5.30
CA LYS A 16 -9.30 -14.89 6.49
C LYS A 16 -8.90 -15.75 7.68
N ASP A 17 -8.95 -17.08 7.52
CA ASP A 17 -8.64 -18.01 8.58
C ASP A 17 -7.18 -17.91 9.05
N THR A 18 -6.25 -17.71 8.09
CA THR A 18 -4.84 -17.46 8.39
C THR A 18 -4.65 -16.14 9.16
N CYS A 19 -5.38 -15.08 8.81
CA CYS A 19 -5.29 -13.80 9.49
C CYS A 19 -5.81 -13.87 10.94
N ILE A 20 -6.95 -14.54 11.15
CA ILE A 20 -7.52 -14.77 12.48
C ILE A 20 -6.55 -15.58 13.34
N LEU A 21 -6.02 -16.67 12.80
CA LEU A 21 -5.04 -17.51 13.50
C LEU A 21 -3.76 -16.72 13.84
N ALA A 22 -3.29 -15.86 12.92
CA ALA A 22 -2.13 -15.01 13.18
C ALA A 22 -2.38 -14.02 14.32
N GLU A 23 -3.58 -13.42 14.40
CA GLU A 23 -3.96 -12.56 15.52
C GLU A 23 -3.99 -13.33 16.83
N ASP A 24 -4.58 -14.52 16.86
CA ASP A 24 -4.68 -15.38 18.06
C ASP A 24 -3.31 -15.84 18.56
N LEU A 25 -2.37 -16.09 17.65
CA LEU A 25 -0.98 -16.44 17.96
C LEU A 25 -0.11 -15.23 18.33
N GLY A 26 -0.66 -14.00 18.28
CA GLY A 26 0.04 -12.79 18.69
C GLY A 26 1.02 -12.25 17.65
N TYR A 27 0.83 -12.53 16.37
CA TYR A 27 1.59 -11.87 15.31
C TYR A 27 1.33 -10.36 15.32
N TYR A 28 2.37 -9.58 15.06
CA TYR A 28 2.30 -8.12 15.04
C TYR A 28 1.58 -7.59 13.80
N GLY A 29 1.77 -8.23 12.65
CA GLY A 29 1.20 -7.78 11.39
C GLY A 29 0.89 -8.92 10.42
N PHE A 30 -0.12 -8.71 9.61
CA PHE A 30 -0.52 -9.54 8.50
C PHE A 30 -0.59 -8.68 7.24
N TYR A 31 0.17 -9.03 6.21
CA TYR A 31 0.33 -8.24 5.01
C TYR A 31 -0.04 -9.05 3.78
N TYR A 32 -0.88 -8.46 2.93
CA TYR A 32 -1.33 -9.10 1.70
C TYR A 32 -0.66 -8.48 0.47
N GLY A 33 -0.27 -9.31 -0.48
CA GLY A 33 0.36 -8.88 -1.72
C GLY A 33 -0.51 -7.96 -2.56
N GLU A 34 0.11 -7.09 -3.33
CA GLU A 34 -0.57 -6.21 -4.28
C GLU A 34 0.06 -6.33 -5.67
N SER A 35 -0.67 -6.88 -6.64
CA SER A 35 -0.30 -6.99 -8.04
C SER A 35 -1.56 -7.12 -8.90
N LEU A 36 -1.46 -6.87 -10.21
CA LEU A 36 -2.52 -7.19 -11.17
C LEU A 36 -2.46 -8.63 -11.67
N ALA A 37 -1.30 -9.26 -11.54
CA ALA A 37 -1.07 -10.67 -11.84
C ALA A 37 -0.49 -11.36 -10.61
N GLU A 38 -0.56 -12.66 -10.53
CA GLU A 38 -0.02 -13.49 -9.43
C GLU A 38 -0.68 -13.31 -8.04
N ILE A 39 -1.50 -12.28 -7.88
CA ILE A 39 -2.29 -12.04 -6.68
C ILE A 39 -3.76 -12.11 -7.07
N ASP A 40 -4.49 -13.06 -6.51
CA ASP A 40 -5.82 -13.41 -6.96
C ASP A 40 -6.87 -12.34 -6.64
N LEU A 41 -6.68 -11.60 -5.54
CA LEU A 41 -7.69 -10.69 -5.01
C LEU A 41 -7.11 -9.29 -4.77
N ASP A 42 -7.97 -8.27 -4.83
CA ASP A 42 -7.56 -6.89 -4.57
C ASP A 42 -7.12 -6.69 -3.12
N CYS A 43 -5.88 -6.24 -2.93
CA CYS A 43 -5.25 -6.10 -1.63
C CYS A 43 -6.05 -5.19 -0.69
N TRP A 44 -6.43 -3.99 -1.15
CA TRP A 44 -7.10 -3.01 -0.29
C TRP A 44 -8.50 -3.45 0.13
N THR A 45 -9.20 -4.17 -0.75
CA THR A 45 -10.50 -4.78 -0.44
C THR A 45 -10.34 -5.88 0.61
N ILE A 46 -9.36 -6.76 0.46
CA ILE A 46 -9.09 -7.85 1.42
C ILE A 46 -8.73 -7.29 2.78
N ILE A 47 -7.72 -6.42 2.89
CA ILE A 47 -7.30 -5.92 4.20
C ILE A 47 -8.40 -5.09 4.88
N SER A 48 -9.25 -4.41 4.11
CA SER A 48 -10.41 -3.69 4.68
C SER A 48 -11.41 -4.64 5.32
N ASN A 49 -11.71 -5.76 4.67
CA ASN A 49 -12.58 -6.79 5.27
C ASN A 49 -11.93 -7.41 6.50
N LEU A 50 -10.65 -7.80 6.43
CA LEU A 50 -9.92 -8.35 7.57
C LEU A 50 -9.89 -7.39 8.76
N SER A 51 -9.86 -6.09 8.54
CA SER A 51 -9.89 -5.09 9.62
C SER A 51 -11.20 -5.10 10.42
N ALA A 52 -12.30 -5.54 9.82
CA ALA A 52 -13.61 -5.62 10.47
C ALA A 52 -13.77 -6.86 11.36
N ILE A 53 -12.97 -7.91 11.11
CA ILE A 53 -13.05 -9.20 11.82
C ILE A 53 -11.85 -9.46 12.75
N THR A 54 -10.91 -8.52 12.81
CA THR A 54 -9.75 -8.53 13.70
C THR A 54 -9.74 -7.29 14.59
N SER A 55 -8.97 -7.30 15.66
CA SER A 55 -8.99 -6.21 16.65
C SER A 55 -7.61 -5.66 17.04
N LYS A 56 -6.53 -6.42 16.82
CA LYS A 56 -5.18 -6.10 17.32
C LYS A 56 -4.12 -6.10 16.21
N ILE A 57 -4.17 -7.11 15.32
CA ILE A 57 -3.15 -7.29 14.30
C ILE A 57 -3.11 -6.11 13.33
N ARG A 58 -1.92 -5.66 13.00
CA ARG A 58 -1.74 -4.62 11.99
C ARG A 58 -1.91 -5.21 10.60
N LEU A 59 -2.57 -4.47 9.71
CA LEU A 59 -2.89 -4.92 8.36
C LEU A 59 -2.32 -3.94 7.33
N GLY A 60 -1.88 -4.43 6.21
CA GLY A 60 -1.38 -3.56 5.15
C GLY A 60 -0.99 -4.30 3.88
N PRO A 61 -0.69 -3.53 2.82
CA PRO A 61 -0.17 -4.10 1.58
C PRO A 61 1.30 -4.55 1.74
N VAL A 62 1.69 -5.52 0.93
CA VAL A 62 3.09 -5.86 0.71
C VAL A 62 3.36 -6.04 -0.79
N ILE A 63 3.70 -4.96 -1.46
CA ILE A 63 3.75 -3.54 -1.13
C ILE A 63 2.77 -2.79 -2.02
N THR A 64 2.23 -1.62 -1.59
CA THR A 64 1.47 -0.77 -2.48
C THR A 64 2.39 0.07 -3.38
N TYR A 65 2.04 0.17 -4.66
CA TYR A 65 2.83 0.92 -5.64
C TYR A 65 2.32 2.35 -5.80
N LEU A 66 3.24 3.30 -5.95
CA LEU A 66 2.92 4.72 -6.15
C LEU A 66 2.97 5.15 -7.62
N PHE A 67 2.84 4.20 -8.57
CA PHE A 67 2.90 4.51 -9.99
C PHE A 67 1.62 5.21 -10.47
N PRO A 68 1.70 6.44 -11.02
CA PRO A 68 0.51 7.19 -11.44
C PRO A 68 -0.32 6.49 -12.52
N LYS A 69 0.29 5.68 -13.40
CA LYS A 69 -0.40 4.87 -14.41
C LYS A 69 -1.19 3.70 -13.80
N TYR A 70 -0.79 3.25 -12.62
CA TYR A 70 -1.46 2.16 -11.92
C TYR A 70 -2.51 2.69 -10.94
N ARG A 71 -2.16 3.73 -10.17
CA ARG A 71 -3.00 4.21 -9.08
C ARG A 71 -2.92 5.73 -8.93
N ASN A 72 -4.07 6.36 -8.80
CA ASN A 72 -4.11 7.77 -8.44
C ASN A 72 -3.70 7.95 -6.97
N ILE A 73 -2.65 8.73 -6.72
CA ILE A 73 -2.08 8.92 -5.37
C ILE A 73 -3.07 9.61 -4.41
N ALA A 74 -3.94 10.52 -4.89
CA ALA A 74 -4.94 11.14 -4.03
C ALA A 74 -6.01 10.13 -3.61
N LEU A 75 -6.42 9.22 -4.51
CA LEU A 75 -7.31 8.12 -4.16
C LEU A 75 -6.67 7.19 -3.13
N LEU A 76 -5.39 6.83 -3.32
CA LEU A 76 -4.65 6.02 -2.36
C LEU A 76 -4.53 6.72 -1.00
N ALA A 77 -4.22 8.02 -0.98
CA ALA A 77 -4.17 8.80 0.26
C ALA A 77 -5.50 8.76 1.01
N LYS A 78 -6.63 8.87 0.29
CA LYS A 78 -7.97 8.76 0.85
C LYS A 78 -8.30 7.36 1.36
N GLN A 79 -7.95 6.31 0.60
CA GLN A 79 -8.12 4.92 1.02
C GLN A 79 -7.36 4.63 2.31
N ALA A 80 -6.10 5.08 2.41
CA ALA A 80 -5.27 4.90 3.59
C ALA A 80 -5.87 5.59 4.83
N VAL A 81 -6.40 6.81 4.69
CA VAL A 81 -7.10 7.50 5.80
C VAL A 81 -8.36 6.74 6.22
N THR A 82 -9.17 6.32 5.25
CA THR A 82 -10.40 5.55 5.53
C THR A 82 -10.07 4.26 6.26
N PHE A 83 -9.07 3.52 5.78
CA PHE A 83 -8.62 2.30 6.44
C PHE A 83 -8.09 2.55 7.85
N GLN A 84 -7.27 3.59 8.04
CA GLN A 84 -6.72 3.96 9.34
C GLN A 84 -7.83 4.23 10.37
N GLU A 85 -8.90 4.92 9.97
CA GLU A 85 -10.07 5.17 10.82
C GLU A 85 -10.85 3.87 11.11
N MET A 86 -11.19 3.09 10.08
CA MET A 86 -11.95 1.83 10.23
C MET A 86 -11.21 0.81 11.09
N SER A 87 -9.92 0.69 10.92
CA SER A 87 -9.06 -0.25 11.66
C SER A 87 -8.61 0.26 13.02
N GLN A 88 -9.03 1.47 13.44
CA GLN A 88 -8.62 2.10 14.70
C GLN A 88 -7.09 2.23 14.82
N GLY A 89 -6.44 2.68 13.76
CA GLY A 89 -5.01 2.97 13.78
C GLY A 89 -4.10 1.79 13.44
N ARG A 90 -4.61 0.69 12.89
CA ARG A 90 -3.85 -0.53 12.60
C ARG A 90 -3.26 -0.60 11.19
N LEU A 91 -3.38 0.44 10.37
CA LEU A 91 -2.75 0.43 9.05
C LEU A 91 -1.22 0.35 9.17
N ALA A 92 -0.63 -0.59 8.48
CA ALA A 92 0.79 -0.65 8.17
C ALA A 92 0.96 -0.28 6.69
N PHE A 93 1.14 1.01 6.40
CA PHE A 93 1.31 1.48 5.02
C PHE A 93 2.72 1.11 4.53
N ARG A 94 2.81 0.12 3.65
CA ARG A 94 4.08 -0.39 3.14
C ARG A 94 4.15 -0.14 1.63
N THR A 95 5.25 0.46 1.19
CA THR A 95 5.50 0.81 -0.21
C THR A 95 6.96 0.58 -0.59
N GLY A 96 7.29 0.74 -1.85
CA GLY A 96 8.65 0.60 -2.36
C GLY A 96 8.74 0.87 -3.87
N ALA A 97 9.94 0.82 -4.40
CA ALA A 97 10.18 1.02 -5.83
C ALA A 97 9.86 -0.22 -6.69
N GLY A 98 9.44 -1.33 -6.07
CA GLY A 98 9.13 -2.58 -6.76
C GLY A 98 10.34 -3.42 -7.16
N ALA A 99 10.08 -4.60 -7.73
CA ALA A 99 11.08 -5.58 -8.13
C ALA A 99 11.89 -5.15 -9.37
N THR A 100 12.84 -5.97 -9.80
CA THR A 100 13.61 -5.70 -11.03
C THR A 100 12.71 -5.72 -12.26
N LEU A 101 13.10 -4.99 -13.31
CA LEU A 101 12.35 -4.93 -14.57
C LEU A 101 12.09 -6.34 -15.15
N GLN A 102 13.08 -7.19 -15.12
CA GLN A 102 12.99 -8.55 -15.64
C GLN A 102 11.92 -9.39 -14.95
N PHE A 103 11.73 -9.18 -13.66
CA PHE A 103 10.78 -9.95 -12.86
C PHE A 103 9.38 -9.34 -12.89
N ALA A 104 9.28 -8.01 -12.77
CA ALA A 104 8.01 -7.35 -12.56
C ALA A 104 7.29 -6.91 -13.84
N SER A 105 7.97 -6.79 -14.98
CA SER A 105 7.34 -6.34 -16.24
C SER A 105 6.17 -7.23 -16.67
N GLN A 106 6.28 -8.54 -16.45
CA GLN A 106 5.22 -9.52 -16.74
C GLN A 106 3.93 -9.29 -15.93
N TRP A 107 4.01 -8.60 -14.81
CA TRP A 107 2.83 -8.30 -13.98
C TRP A 107 2.07 -7.07 -14.46
N TRP A 108 2.68 -6.23 -15.29
CA TRP A 108 2.17 -4.91 -15.67
C TRP A 108 1.86 -4.78 -17.17
N HIS A 109 2.77 -5.26 -18.02
CA HIS A 109 2.64 -5.13 -19.47
C HIS A 109 1.35 -5.73 -20.04
N PRO A 110 0.86 -6.92 -19.59
CA PRO A 110 -0.38 -7.48 -20.10
C PRO A 110 -1.61 -6.61 -19.83
N PHE A 111 -1.52 -5.68 -18.87
CA PHE A 111 -2.58 -4.75 -18.49
C PHE A 111 -2.38 -3.34 -19.07
N GLY A 112 -1.49 -3.19 -20.04
CA GLY A 112 -1.23 -1.90 -20.70
C GLY A 112 -0.47 -0.90 -19.83
N ILE A 113 0.21 -1.37 -18.78
CA ILE A 113 1.00 -0.54 -17.87
C ILE A 113 2.49 -0.79 -18.14
N ASP A 114 3.17 0.21 -18.70
CA ASP A 114 4.62 0.16 -18.83
C ASP A 114 5.28 0.19 -17.47
N TYR A 115 6.13 -0.79 -17.20
CA TYR A 115 6.88 -0.82 -15.95
C TYR A 115 8.09 0.10 -16.05
N PRO A 116 8.19 1.17 -15.23
CA PRO A 116 9.24 2.17 -15.37
C PRO A 116 10.64 1.63 -15.07
N THR A 117 11.67 2.31 -15.56
CA THR A 117 13.07 2.04 -15.19
C THR A 117 13.27 2.22 -13.69
N ILE A 118 14.34 1.63 -13.13
CA ILE A 118 14.63 1.76 -11.68
C ILE A 118 14.78 3.22 -11.26
N LYS A 119 15.41 4.05 -12.08
CA LYS A 119 15.58 5.48 -11.80
C LYS A 119 14.23 6.21 -11.73
N GLU A 120 13.35 5.95 -12.69
CA GLU A 120 12.00 6.53 -12.71
C GLU A 120 11.18 6.05 -11.52
N ARG A 121 11.25 4.77 -11.17
CA ARG A 121 10.52 4.21 -10.02
C ARG A 121 10.97 4.83 -8.71
N LEU A 122 12.26 5.08 -8.53
CA LEU A 122 12.79 5.77 -7.35
C LEU A 122 12.31 7.22 -7.29
N ASN A 123 12.31 7.95 -8.41
CA ASN A 123 11.78 9.30 -8.48
C ASN A 123 10.26 9.34 -8.18
N ILE A 124 9.50 8.40 -8.76
CA ILE A 124 8.06 8.27 -8.50
C ILE A 124 7.80 7.95 -7.02
N LEU A 125 8.59 7.07 -6.43
CA LEU A 125 8.48 6.73 -5.01
C LEU A 125 8.73 7.97 -4.14
N GLU A 126 9.78 8.73 -4.41
CA GLU A 126 10.10 9.95 -3.68
C GLU A 126 8.98 11.00 -3.79
N GLU A 127 8.55 11.32 -5.02
CA GLU A 127 7.45 12.26 -5.26
C GLU A 127 6.15 11.78 -4.59
N GLY A 128 5.84 10.48 -4.71
CA GLY A 128 4.65 9.88 -4.12
C GLY A 128 4.63 9.96 -2.60
N LEU A 129 5.76 9.69 -1.94
CA LEU A 129 5.91 9.83 -0.49
C LEU A 129 5.70 11.27 -0.03
N GLN A 130 6.30 12.26 -0.73
CA GLN A 130 6.12 13.67 -0.44
C GLN A 130 4.65 14.08 -0.58
N VAL A 131 3.97 13.61 -1.61
CA VAL A 131 2.56 13.92 -1.88
C VAL A 131 1.64 13.30 -0.84
N LEU A 132 1.85 12.03 -0.47
CA LEU A 132 1.08 11.37 0.60
C LEU A 132 1.21 12.13 1.92
N GLN A 133 2.43 12.50 2.32
CA GLN A 133 2.65 13.30 3.53
C GLN A 133 1.94 14.66 3.46
N LYS A 134 1.94 15.32 2.28
CA LYS A 134 1.20 16.58 2.10
C LYS A 134 -0.30 16.37 2.25
N PHE A 135 -0.89 15.35 1.63
CA PHE A 135 -2.32 15.06 1.76
C PHE A 135 -2.74 14.77 3.21
N TRP A 136 -1.90 14.10 3.98
CA TRP A 136 -2.22 13.76 5.38
C TRP A 136 -1.95 14.89 6.37
N ASN A 137 -1.13 15.89 6.04
CA ASN A 137 -0.72 16.91 6.99
C ASN A 137 -1.08 18.35 6.59
N SER A 138 -1.32 18.63 5.30
CA SER A 138 -1.58 19.99 4.81
C SER A 138 -3.07 20.23 4.51
N PRO A 139 -3.57 21.46 4.61
CA PRO A 139 -4.97 21.78 4.30
C PRO A 139 -5.28 21.65 2.82
N SER A 140 -4.32 21.87 1.96
CA SER A 140 -4.42 21.65 0.51
C SER A 140 -3.06 21.27 -0.07
N VAL A 141 -3.06 20.58 -1.21
CA VAL A 141 -1.85 20.05 -1.83
C VAL A 141 -1.63 20.69 -3.20
N PHE A 142 -0.58 21.51 -3.29
CA PHE A 142 0.04 21.94 -4.54
C PHE A 142 1.36 21.18 -4.68
N PHE A 143 1.53 20.49 -5.80
CA PHE A 143 2.73 19.71 -6.07
C PHE A 143 3.01 19.66 -7.58
N ALA A 144 4.21 20.01 -7.98
CA ALA A 144 4.65 20.08 -9.38
C ALA A 144 5.92 19.23 -9.57
N GLY A 145 5.77 17.92 -9.44
CA GLY A 145 6.84 16.96 -9.72
C GLY A 145 6.95 16.64 -11.21
N ASN A 146 7.92 15.82 -11.55
CA ASN A 146 8.12 15.31 -12.91
C ASN A 146 7.05 14.27 -13.29
N HIS A 147 6.65 13.44 -12.34
CA HIS A 147 5.73 12.31 -12.52
C HIS A 147 4.36 12.58 -11.90
N ILE A 148 4.30 13.35 -10.82
CA ILE A 148 3.07 13.60 -10.05
C ILE A 148 2.80 15.10 -9.98
N LYS A 149 1.55 15.51 -10.26
CA LYS A 149 1.13 16.91 -10.21
C LYS A 149 -0.23 17.03 -9.55
N PHE A 150 -0.36 17.98 -8.61
CA PHE A 150 -1.63 18.35 -7.97
C PHE A 150 -1.77 19.86 -7.87
N ASN A 151 -2.99 20.35 -8.02
CA ASN A 151 -3.31 21.77 -8.01
C ASN A 151 -4.43 22.07 -7.01
N GLY A 152 -4.09 22.15 -5.73
CA GLY A 152 -5.00 22.56 -4.66
C GLY A 152 -5.95 21.47 -4.14
N GLY A 153 -5.63 20.19 -4.35
CA GLY A 153 -6.44 19.08 -3.84
C GLY A 153 -6.53 19.07 -2.30
N THR A 154 -7.72 18.79 -1.76
CA THR A 154 -7.98 18.71 -0.31
C THR A 154 -8.57 17.36 0.04
N LEU A 155 -8.04 16.71 1.08
CA LEU A 155 -8.55 15.46 1.62
C LEU A 155 -8.74 15.55 3.14
N THR A 156 -9.59 14.67 3.67
CA THR A 156 -9.69 14.45 5.13
C THR A 156 -8.35 13.95 5.66
N LYS A 157 -7.90 14.53 6.76
CA LYS A 157 -6.67 14.11 7.44
C LYS A 157 -6.92 12.91 8.34
N PRO A 158 -5.94 12.02 8.53
CA PRO A 158 -6.06 10.95 9.51
C PRO A 158 -6.05 11.52 10.93
N LYS A 159 -6.89 10.99 11.82
CA LYS A 159 -6.90 11.36 13.25
C LYS A 159 -5.66 10.84 13.98
N THR A 160 -5.13 9.72 13.54
CA THR A 160 -3.87 9.16 14.04
C THR A 160 -2.86 9.08 12.90
N PRO A 161 -1.56 9.32 13.14
CA PRO A 161 -0.54 9.24 12.11
C PRO A 161 -0.56 7.88 11.38
N ILE A 162 -0.32 7.90 10.08
CA ILE A 162 -0.14 6.70 9.27
C ILE A 162 1.36 6.44 9.13
N PRO A 163 1.91 5.41 9.78
CA PRO A 163 3.33 5.08 9.64
C PRO A 163 3.59 4.50 8.24
N ILE A 164 4.63 5.00 7.58
CA ILE A 164 5.06 4.50 6.27
C ILE A 164 6.31 3.64 6.46
N THR A 165 6.28 2.43 5.90
CA THR A 165 7.44 1.56 5.76
C THR A 165 7.83 1.49 4.29
N VAL A 166 9.11 1.73 3.99
CA VAL A 166 9.64 1.61 2.63
C VAL A 166 10.45 0.33 2.53
N ALA A 167 10.05 -0.54 1.62
CA ALA A 167 10.81 -1.75 1.30
C ALA A 167 12.03 -1.38 0.43
N ALA A 168 13.22 -1.79 0.87
CA ALA A 168 14.45 -1.62 0.15
C ALA A 168 15.29 -2.90 0.20
N VAL A 169 15.94 -3.23 -0.92
CA VAL A 169 16.95 -4.30 -0.99
C VAL A 169 18.30 -3.63 -1.11
N ILE A 170 19.15 -3.84 -0.13
CA ILE A 170 20.55 -3.40 -0.16
C ILE A 170 21.35 -4.54 -0.80
N LYS A 171 22.08 -4.22 -1.88
CA LYS A 171 23.09 -5.13 -2.49
C LYS A 171 24.43 -4.89 -1.85
#